data_15bb782c0ff54b7647fd379df831ca43
#
_entry.id   15bb782c0ff54b7647fd379df831ca43
#
_cell.length_a   1.000
_cell.length_b   1.000
_cell.length_c   1.000
_cell.angle_alpha   90.00
_cell.angle_beta   90.00
_cell.angle_gamma   90.00
#
_symmetry.space_group_name_H-M   'P 1'
#
loop_
_entity.id
_entity.type
_entity.pdbx_description
1 polymer ?
#
loop_
_entity_poly.entity_id
_entity_poly.type
_entity_poly.pdbx_seq_one_letter_code
_entity_poly.pdbx_strand_id
1 'polypeptide(L)'
;MPGLEMTVETLADEIRTHFWSREPYRHFELGVVVRNDGPETAQEVSYELGLPETVMLDFNGAVWNPSHRHEIAGVVYVVWSTLGGFGRYSSVVGGRMIPPNWEDQWRETLTVDLKPYVQTIEVLYRLFERADPLSDWLKMEITFKPFAPGL
;
A
#
# COMPACT_ATOMS: atom_id res chain seq x y z
N MET A 1 21.13 14.18 -2.57
CA MET A 1 19.77 13.70 -2.34
C MET A 1 19.67 12.22 -2.62
N PRO A 2 19.05 11.42 -1.74
CA PRO A 2 18.78 10.03 -2.10
C PRO A 2 17.79 9.95 -3.25
N GLY A 3 18.03 9.03 -4.16
CA GLY A 3 17.13 8.74 -5.25
C GLY A 3 16.23 7.56 -4.90
N LEU A 4 15.20 7.80 -4.12
CA LEU A 4 14.30 6.75 -3.68
C LEU A 4 13.18 6.51 -4.67
N GLU A 5 12.93 5.25 -4.93
CA GLU A 5 11.83 4.79 -5.77
C GLU A 5 11.07 3.69 -5.04
N MET A 6 9.75 3.83 -5.01
CA MET A 6 8.88 2.85 -4.39
C MET A 6 8.12 2.09 -5.46
N THR A 7 8.09 0.77 -5.33
CA THR A 7 7.25 -0.11 -6.14
C THR A 7 6.43 -1.00 -5.22
N VAL A 8 5.33 -1.53 -5.74
CA VAL A 8 4.53 -2.52 -5.01
C VAL A 8 4.57 -3.84 -5.77
N GLU A 9 4.63 -4.91 -4.99
CA GLU A 9 4.57 -6.27 -5.53
C GLU A 9 3.21 -6.88 -5.17
N THR A 10 2.59 -7.51 -6.13
CA THR A 10 1.40 -8.30 -5.87
C THR A 10 1.83 -9.64 -5.30
N LEU A 11 1.50 -9.89 -4.04
CA LEU A 11 1.82 -11.14 -3.35
C LEU A 11 0.67 -12.14 -3.45
N ALA A 12 -0.56 -11.66 -3.46
CA ALA A 12 -1.74 -12.49 -3.67
C ALA A 12 -2.83 -11.67 -4.34
N ASP A 13 -3.53 -12.29 -5.28
CA ASP A 13 -4.70 -11.74 -5.96
C ASP A 13 -5.63 -12.92 -6.22
N GLU A 14 -6.56 -13.15 -5.29
CA GLU A 14 -7.43 -14.32 -5.31
C GLU A 14 -8.88 -13.91 -5.15
N ILE A 15 -9.76 -14.55 -5.90
CA ILE A 15 -11.19 -14.43 -5.68
C ILE A 15 -11.58 -15.47 -4.66
N ARG A 16 -12.18 -15.01 -3.57
CA ARG A 16 -12.68 -15.84 -2.47
C ARG A 16 -14.17 -15.62 -2.30
N THR A 17 -14.79 -16.46 -1.51
CA THR A 17 -16.22 -16.39 -1.24
C THR A 17 -16.44 -16.27 0.26
N HIS A 18 -17.32 -15.36 0.67
CA HIS A 18 -17.69 -15.25 2.07
C HIS A 18 -18.36 -16.53 2.55
N PHE A 19 -17.99 -16.95 3.75
CA PHE A 19 -18.49 -18.18 4.33
C PHE A 19 -20.01 -18.16 4.50
N TRP A 20 -20.57 -17.02 4.92
CA TRP A 20 -21.99 -16.92 5.25
C TRP A 20 -22.87 -16.42 4.11
N SER A 21 -22.38 -15.50 3.29
CA SER A 21 -23.17 -14.90 2.20
C SER A 21 -22.90 -15.52 0.85
N ARG A 22 -21.79 -16.23 0.71
CA ARG A 22 -21.31 -16.78 -0.55
C ARG A 22 -21.08 -15.72 -1.63
N GLU A 23 -20.96 -14.47 -1.24
CA GLU A 23 -20.62 -13.41 -2.18
C GLU A 23 -19.12 -13.42 -2.47
N PRO A 24 -18.73 -13.24 -3.72
CA PRO A 24 -17.32 -13.18 -4.06
C PRO A 24 -16.70 -11.88 -3.62
N TYR A 25 -15.41 -11.93 -3.28
CA TYR A 25 -14.60 -10.76 -3.02
C TYR A 25 -13.17 -11.04 -3.47
N ARG A 26 -12.41 -9.99 -3.67
CA ARG A 26 -11.01 -10.12 -4.02
C ARG A 26 -10.13 -9.97 -2.79
N HIS A 27 -9.41 -11.02 -2.46
CA HIS A 27 -8.39 -10.99 -1.43
C HIS A 27 -7.07 -10.58 -2.07
N PHE A 28 -6.53 -9.47 -1.66
CA PHE A 28 -5.35 -8.89 -2.28
C PHE A 28 -4.28 -8.60 -1.23
N GLU A 29 -3.07 -9.09 -1.49
CA GLU A 29 -1.92 -8.79 -0.65
C GLU A 29 -0.85 -8.11 -1.49
N LEU A 30 -0.32 -7.01 -0.97
CA LEU A 30 0.77 -6.32 -1.62
C LEU A 30 1.94 -6.13 -0.66
N GLY A 31 3.13 -6.15 -1.22
CA GLY A 31 4.35 -5.82 -0.52
C GLY A 31 4.92 -4.52 -1.09
N VAL A 32 5.62 -3.78 -0.26
CA VAL A 32 6.25 -2.52 -0.67
C VAL A 32 7.75 -2.73 -0.76
N VAL A 33 8.34 -2.28 -1.88
CA VAL A 33 9.76 -2.31 -2.11
C VAL A 33 10.23 -0.88 -2.35
N VAL A 34 11.27 -0.46 -1.65
CA VAL A 34 11.88 0.85 -1.84
C VAL A 34 13.35 0.65 -2.23
N ARG A 35 13.72 1.22 -3.36
CA ARG A 35 15.08 1.16 -3.89
C ARG A 35 15.73 2.53 -3.80
N ASN A 36 17.00 2.54 -3.43
CA ASN A 36 17.81 3.77 -3.44
C ASN A 36 18.80 3.73 -4.59
N ASP A 37 18.53 4.52 -5.63
CA ASP A 37 19.41 4.67 -6.78
C ASP A 37 20.33 5.91 -6.67
N GLY A 38 20.21 6.64 -5.58
CA GLY A 38 21.04 7.82 -5.35
C GLY A 38 22.42 7.49 -4.78
N PRO A 39 23.29 8.49 -4.70
CA PRO A 39 24.68 8.29 -4.24
C PRO A 39 24.81 8.27 -2.71
N GLU A 40 23.77 8.64 -1.98
CA GLU A 40 23.82 8.76 -0.52
C GLU A 40 22.88 7.76 0.14
N THR A 41 23.22 7.35 1.36
CA THR A 41 22.35 6.52 2.18
C THR A 41 21.11 7.31 2.57
N ALA A 42 19.94 6.75 2.34
CA ALA A 42 18.69 7.33 2.81
C ALA A 42 18.46 6.94 4.26
N GLN A 43 18.09 7.91 5.08
CA GLN A 43 17.94 7.76 6.52
C GLN A 43 16.47 7.79 6.92
N GLU A 44 16.09 6.88 7.83
CA GLU A 44 14.76 6.87 8.40
C GLU A 44 13.66 6.93 7.34
N VAL A 45 13.76 6.05 6.34
CA VAL A 45 12.81 5.97 5.23
C VAL A 45 11.51 5.37 5.71
N SER A 46 10.41 6.01 5.38
CA SER A 46 9.06 5.52 5.63
C SER A 46 8.17 5.84 4.43
N TYR A 47 6.96 5.31 4.43
CA TYR A 47 6.06 5.53 3.31
C TYR A 47 4.62 5.66 3.76
N GLU A 48 3.81 6.24 2.89
CA GLU A 48 2.35 6.20 2.97
C GLU A 48 1.82 5.64 1.66
N LEU A 49 0.75 4.86 1.75
CA LEU A 49 0.11 4.22 0.62
C LEU A 49 -1.40 4.37 0.75
N GLY A 50 -2.05 4.86 -0.29
CA GLY A 50 -3.49 5.07 -0.28
C GLY A 50 -4.20 4.34 -1.41
N LEU A 51 -5.28 3.63 -1.06
CA LEU A 51 -6.15 2.96 -2.02
C LEU A 51 -7.50 3.66 -2.07
N PRO A 52 -8.15 3.74 -3.25
CA PRO A 52 -9.48 4.34 -3.34
C PRO A 52 -10.49 3.62 -2.45
N GLU A 53 -11.20 4.36 -1.63
CA GLU A 53 -12.20 3.77 -0.72
C GLU A 53 -13.29 3.02 -1.48
N THR A 54 -13.64 3.49 -2.67
CA THR A 54 -14.73 2.91 -3.47
C THR A 54 -14.49 1.47 -3.91
N VAL A 55 -13.23 1.02 -3.97
CA VAL A 55 -12.93 -0.35 -4.37
C VAL A 55 -12.87 -1.31 -3.19
N MET A 56 -12.92 -0.79 -1.98
CA MET A 56 -12.83 -1.60 -0.76
C MET A 56 -14.20 -2.08 -0.34
N LEU A 57 -14.25 -3.23 0.33
CA LEU A 57 -15.48 -3.71 0.95
C LEU A 57 -15.83 -2.84 2.16
N ASP A 58 -17.12 -2.74 2.46
CA ASP A 58 -17.62 -1.91 3.56
C ASP A 58 -17.08 -2.37 4.92
N PHE A 59 -17.01 -3.68 5.13
CA PHE A 59 -16.34 -4.18 6.32
C PHE A 59 -14.85 -4.26 6.04
N ASN A 60 -14.07 -3.85 6.99
CA ASN A 60 -12.63 -3.73 6.79
C ASN A 60 -11.96 -5.10 6.83
N GLY A 61 -11.55 -5.59 5.66
CA GLY A 61 -10.73 -6.80 5.55
C GLY A 61 -9.23 -6.55 5.68
N ALA A 62 -8.82 -5.33 5.91
CA ALA A 62 -7.40 -5.01 6.02
C ALA A 62 -6.83 -5.57 7.33
N VAL A 63 -5.66 -6.19 7.23
CA VAL A 63 -4.93 -6.69 8.39
C VAL A 63 -4.50 -5.54 9.29
N TRP A 64 -4.13 -4.42 8.69
CA TRP A 64 -3.69 -3.22 9.39
C TRP A 64 -4.75 -2.15 9.32
N ASN A 65 -5.02 -1.51 10.43
CA ASN A 65 -5.93 -0.38 10.45
C ASN A 65 -5.33 0.79 9.66
N PRO A 66 -6.14 1.46 8.84
CA PRO A 66 -5.65 2.62 8.11
C PRO A 66 -5.33 3.77 9.07
N SER A 67 -4.35 4.58 8.69
CA SER A 67 -3.95 5.74 9.47
C SER A 67 -4.96 6.87 9.36
N HIS A 68 -5.45 7.12 8.17
CA HIS A 68 -6.40 8.22 7.91
C HIS A 68 -7.00 8.08 6.51
N ARG A 69 -7.93 8.98 6.20
CA ARG A 69 -8.47 9.15 4.86
C ARG A 69 -7.97 10.46 4.27
N HIS A 70 -7.76 10.45 2.97
CA HIS A 70 -7.28 11.62 2.26
C HIS A 70 -8.08 11.78 0.97
N GLU A 71 -8.56 12.99 0.68
CA GLU A 71 -9.36 13.28 -0.50
C GLU A 71 -8.55 14.09 -1.49
N ILE A 72 -8.54 13.62 -2.76
CA ILE A 72 -7.94 14.34 -3.87
C ILE A 72 -8.92 14.33 -5.03
N ALA A 73 -9.27 15.52 -5.54
CA ALA A 73 -10.14 15.67 -6.72
C ALA A 73 -11.45 14.87 -6.60
N GLY A 74 -12.04 14.85 -5.41
CA GLY A 74 -13.30 14.16 -5.16
C GLY A 74 -13.19 12.67 -4.90
N VAL A 75 -11.98 12.11 -4.94
CA VAL A 75 -11.74 10.71 -4.64
C VAL A 75 -11.17 10.57 -3.23
N VAL A 76 -11.82 9.74 -2.41
CA VAL A 76 -11.35 9.46 -1.05
C VAL A 76 -10.45 8.24 -1.09
N TYR A 77 -9.26 8.40 -0.54
CA TYR A 77 -8.28 7.32 -0.40
C TYR A 77 -8.15 6.92 1.06
N VAL A 78 -8.06 5.63 1.30
CA VAL A 78 -7.76 5.07 2.62
C VAL A 78 -6.25 4.89 2.69
N VAL A 79 -5.60 5.53 3.67
CA VAL A 79 -4.15 5.64 3.72
C VAL A 79 -3.56 4.83 4.87
N TRP A 80 -2.55 4.04 4.56
CA TRP A 80 -1.70 3.33 5.54
C TRP A 80 -0.33 3.98 5.56
N SER A 81 0.21 4.15 6.77
CA SER A 81 1.47 4.86 6.96
C SER A 81 2.41 4.08 7.87
N THR A 82 3.69 4.08 7.53
CA THR A 82 4.73 3.54 8.41
C THR A 82 5.35 4.60 9.31
N LEU A 83 4.95 5.88 9.17
CA LEU A 83 5.51 6.96 9.98
C LEU A 83 5.27 6.78 11.46
N GLY A 84 4.06 6.38 11.84
CA GLY A 84 3.72 6.10 13.24
C GLY A 84 3.68 4.61 13.53
N GLY A 85 4.09 3.78 12.59
CA GLY A 85 3.92 2.36 12.66
C GLY A 85 2.49 1.93 12.35
N PHE A 86 2.27 0.63 12.38
CA PHE A 86 0.94 0.06 12.19
C PHE A 86 0.39 -0.37 13.56
N GLY A 87 -0.58 0.39 14.09
CA GLY A 87 -1.20 0.04 15.34
C GLY A 87 -0.20 -0.11 16.49
N ARG A 88 -0.24 -1.26 17.15
CA ARG A 88 0.62 -1.54 18.31
C ARG A 88 2.12 -1.63 18.00
N TYR A 89 2.48 -1.65 16.75
CA TYR A 89 3.88 -1.74 16.34
C TYR A 89 4.54 -0.39 16.12
N SER A 90 3.85 0.68 16.44
CA SER A 90 4.34 2.04 16.19
C SER A 90 5.70 2.32 16.81
N SER A 91 6.00 1.72 17.95
CA SER A 91 7.30 1.89 18.62
C SER A 91 8.44 1.17 17.92
N VAL A 92 8.13 0.21 17.06
CA VAL A 92 9.12 -0.62 16.39
C VAL A 92 9.49 -0.07 15.02
N VAL A 93 8.60 0.73 14.46
CA VAL A 93 8.78 1.22 13.11
C VAL A 93 9.54 2.54 13.13
N GLY A 94 10.81 2.46 13.43
CA GLY A 94 11.72 3.51 13.01
C GLY A 94 11.83 3.45 11.51
N GLY A 95 12.12 4.55 10.89
CA GLY A 95 12.40 4.55 9.46
C GLY A 95 13.56 3.63 9.16
N ARG A 96 13.61 3.12 7.96
CA ARG A 96 14.66 2.21 7.52
C ARG A 96 15.81 2.97 6.90
N MET A 97 17.02 2.45 7.10
CA MET A 97 18.22 2.97 6.44
C MET A 97 18.42 2.17 5.14
N ILE A 98 18.50 2.87 4.02
CA ILE A 98 18.66 2.22 2.72
C ILE A 98 19.94 2.77 2.05
N PRO A 99 21.02 1.97 2.03
CA PRO A 99 22.26 2.39 1.36
C PRO A 99 22.10 2.54 -0.16
N PRO A 100 23.03 3.22 -0.82
CA PRO A 100 23.01 3.34 -2.28
C PRO A 100 22.97 1.97 -2.97
N ASN A 101 22.18 1.85 -4.02
CA ASN A 101 21.99 0.63 -4.82
C ASN A 101 21.37 -0.53 -4.06
N TRP A 102 20.71 -0.26 -2.94
CA TRP A 102 20.00 -1.28 -2.18
C TRP A 102 18.50 -1.16 -2.40
N GLU A 103 17.85 -2.31 -2.29
CA GLU A 103 16.40 -2.42 -2.18
C GLU A 103 16.07 -2.89 -0.77
N ASP A 104 15.04 -2.30 -0.19
CA ASP A 104 14.50 -2.77 1.07
C ASP A 104 13.04 -3.18 0.88
N GLN A 105 12.73 -4.40 1.28
CA GLN A 105 11.38 -4.91 1.24
C GLN A 105 10.79 -4.80 2.63
N TRP A 106 9.64 -4.15 2.72
CA TRP A 106 8.91 -4.15 3.99
C TRP A 106 8.36 -5.54 4.22
N ARG A 107 8.65 -6.10 5.38
CA ARG A 107 8.20 -7.44 5.75
C ARG A 107 6.70 -7.49 6.00
N GLU A 108 6.16 -6.40 6.51
CA GLU A 108 4.73 -6.27 6.70
C GLU A 108 4.09 -6.07 5.34
N THR A 109 3.16 -6.93 5.02
CA THR A 109 2.38 -6.82 3.80
C THR A 109 1.04 -6.18 4.11
N LEU A 110 0.52 -5.44 3.17
CA LEU A 110 -0.83 -4.91 3.27
C LEU A 110 -1.80 -5.92 2.67
N THR A 111 -2.74 -6.38 3.49
CA THR A 111 -3.79 -7.30 3.06
C THR A 111 -5.11 -6.55 3.07
N VAL A 112 -5.80 -6.54 1.95
CA VAL A 112 -7.10 -5.88 1.82
C VAL A 112 -8.08 -6.76 1.07
N ASP A 113 -9.36 -6.63 1.41
CA ASP A 113 -10.44 -7.26 0.68
C ASP A 113 -11.12 -6.21 -0.17
N LEU A 114 -11.20 -6.48 -1.46
CA LEU A 114 -11.68 -5.56 -2.47
C LEU A 114 -12.92 -6.12 -3.17
N LYS A 115 -13.66 -5.23 -3.82
CA LYS A 115 -14.75 -5.64 -4.70
C LYS A 115 -14.20 -6.50 -5.83
N PRO A 116 -14.89 -7.61 -6.19
CA PRO A 116 -14.30 -8.59 -7.12
C PRO A 116 -14.11 -8.09 -8.54
N TYR A 117 -14.91 -7.10 -8.96
CA TYR A 117 -14.90 -6.60 -10.34
C TYR A 117 -13.88 -5.52 -10.59
N VAL A 118 -13.06 -5.20 -9.61
CA VAL A 118 -12.01 -4.18 -9.76
C VAL A 118 -11.00 -4.66 -10.80
N GLN A 119 -10.75 -3.83 -11.80
CA GLN A 119 -9.80 -4.16 -12.87
C GLN A 119 -8.47 -3.43 -12.69
N THR A 120 -8.53 -2.13 -12.53
CA THR A 120 -7.35 -1.28 -12.38
C THR A 120 -7.68 -0.20 -11.37
N ILE A 121 -6.74 0.07 -10.48
CA ILE A 121 -6.87 1.17 -9.53
C ILE A 121 -5.67 2.08 -9.60
N GLU A 122 -5.89 3.34 -9.27
CA GLU A 122 -4.83 4.31 -9.07
C GLU A 122 -4.52 4.36 -7.58
N VAL A 123 -3.28 4.10 -7.24
CA VAL A 123 -2.80 4.07 -5.87
C VAL A 123 -1.98 5.32 -5.62
N LEU A 124 -2.26 6.00 -4.50
CA LEU A 124 -1.43 7.11 -4.06
C LEU A 124 -0.29 6.58 -3.22
N TYR A 125 0.88 7.21 -3.35
CA TYR A 125 1.99 6.90 -2.47
C TYR A 125 2.91 8.10 -2.32
N ARG A 126 3.64 8.12 -1.24
CA ARG A 126 4.77 9.03 -1.06
C ARG A 126 5.75 8.46 -0.07
N LEU A 127 6.99 8.85 -0.23
CA LEU A 127 8.10 8.45 0.61
C LEU A 127 8.52 9.60 1.52
N PHE A 128 9.07 9.24 2.66
CA PHE A 128 9.56 10.17 3.65
C PHE A 128 11.00 9.81 4.01
N GLU A 129 11.77 10.82 4.33
CA GLU A 129 13.06 10.67 4.98
C GLU A 129 13.05 11.53 6.24
N ARG A 130 13.30 10.92 7.39
CA ARG A 130 13.25 11.60 8.68
C ARG A 130 11.95 12.35 8.92
N ALA A 131 10.85 11.67 8.61
CA ALA A 131 9.49 12.20 8.73
C ALA A 131 9.15 13.38 7.82
N ASP A 132 10.04 13.77 6.92
CA ASP A 132 9.77 14.79 5.92
C ASP A 132 9.39 14.17 4.60
N PRO A 133 8.27 14.59 3.97
CA PRO A 133 7.90 14.05 2.68
C PRO A 133 8.89 14.48 1.61
N LEU A 134 9.30 13.55 0.77
CA LEU A 134 10.22 13.81 -0.33
C LEU A 134 9.55 14.43 -1.53
N SER A 135 8.23 14.30 -1.61
CA SER A 135 7.44 14.86 -2.68
C SER A 135 6.00 15.01 -2.22
N ASP A 136 5.17 15.61 -3.06
CA ASP A 136 3.73 15.50 -2.94
C ASP A 136 3.29 14.08 -3.32
N TRP A 137 2.00 13.80 -3.19
CA TRP A 137 1.48 12.49 -3.53
C TRP A 137 1.81 12.11 -4.97
N LEU A 138 2.35 10.91 -5.13
CA LEU A 138 2.60 10.28 -6.42
C LEU A 138 1.54 9.22 -6.67
N LYS A 139 1.41 8.81 -7.92
CA LYS A 139 0.38 7.86 -8.33
C LYS A 139 1.01 6.69 -9.07
N MET A 140 0.47 5.50 -8.85
CA MET A 140 0.79 4.33 -9.66
C MET A 140 -0.47 3.54 -9.94
N GLU A 141 -0.47 2.74 -10.99
CA GLU A 141 -1.57 1.86 -11.34
C GLU A 141 -1.28 0.44 -10.91
N ILE A 142 -2.31 -0.21 -10.36
CA ILE A 142 -2.29 -1.65 -10.11
C ILE A 142 -3.40 -2.27 -10.92
N THR A 143 -3.06 -3.31 -11.69
CA THR A 143 -4.00 -4.07 -12.50
C THR A 143 -4.20 -5.43 -11.87
N PHE A 144 -5.46 -5.82 -11.72
CA PHE A 144 -5.86 -7.08 -11.11
C PHE A 144 -6.16 -8.14 -12.17
N LYS A 145 -6.10 -9.40 -11.74
CA LYS A 145 -6.52 -10.50 -12.59
C LYS A 145 -7.99 -10.34 -12.97
N PRO A 146 -8.37 -10.69 -14.21
CA PRO A 146 -9.77 -10.63 -14.61
C PRO A 146 -10.64 -11.52 -13.72
N PHE A 147 -11.84 -11.02 -13.40
CA PHE A 147 -12.86 -11.81 -12.72
C PHE A 147 -13.96 -12.13 -13.70
N ALA A 148 -14.20 -13.43 -13.92
CA ALA A 148 -15.23 -13.91 -14.82
C ALA A 148 -16.29 -14.69 -14.02
N PRO A 149 -17.38 -14.03 -13.62
CA PRO A 149 -18.43 -14.71 -12.85
C PRO A 149 -19.08 -15.80 -13.67
N GLY A 150 -19.41 -16.92 -13.03
CA GLY A 150 -20.10 -18.04 -13.67
C GLY A 150 -19.22 -19.06 -14.37
N LEU A 151 -17.93 -18.94 -14.21
CA LEU A 151 -16.99 -19.94 -14.70
C LEU A 151 -16.69 -21.00 -13.66
#